data_b448b65a0f590575608bee87da1f3765
#
_entry.id   b448b65a0f590575608bee87da1f3765
#
_cell.length_a   1.000
_cell.length_b   1.000
_cell.length_c   1.000
_cell.angle_alpha   90.00
_cell.angle_beta   90.00
_cell.angle_gamma   90.00
#
_symmetry.space_group_name_H-M   'P 1'
#
loop_
_entity.id
_entity.type
_entity.pdbx_description
1 polymer ?
#
loop_
_entity_poly.entity_id
_entity_poly.type
_entity_poly.pdbx_seq_one_letter_code
_entity_poly.pdbx_strand_id
1 'polypeptide(L)'
;GFLFSYYWDMILSTKNLRKEVSTDSGTLVILEDINLEVRKGETIAITGPSGSGKSTLLGLLAGLDDASGGEIFLNQHPLHLLNEEQRSEVRKENVGFVFQSFELLPGLTALENVMLPSELNSRKNAQELAQYYLKRVGLEERLNHYPRQLSGGEQQRVAIARAFACESKILFADEPTG
;
A
#
# COMPACT_ATOMS: atom_id res chain seq x y z
N GLY A 1 -10.57 31.97 0.57
CA GLY A 1 -11.30 30.74 0.97
C GLY A 1 -11.13 29.54 0.04
N PHE A 2 -10.84 29.73 -1.27
CA PHE A 2 -10.79 28.63 -2.25
C PHE A 2 -9.51 27.81 -2.22
N LEU A 3 -8.38 28.34 -1.82
CA LEU A 3 -7.09 27.61 -1.75
C LEU A 3 -7.05 26.60 -0.60
N PHE A 4 -7.69 26.87 0.53
CA PHE A 4 -7.74 25.94 1.66
C PHE A 4 -8.60 24.69 1.40
N SER A 5 -9.66 24.80 0.60
CA SER A 5 -10.52 23.65 0.24
C SER A 5 -9.80 22.63 -0.66
N TYR A 6 -8.85 23.08 -1.46
CA TYR A 6 -8.13 22.23 -2.42
C TYR A 6 -7.19 21.22 -1.74
N TYR A 7 -6.51 21.64 -0.66
CA TYR A 7 -5.57 20.77 0.07
C TYR A 7 -6.24 19.70 0.92
N TRP A 8 -7.48 19.91 1.39
CA TRP A 8 -8.19 18.95 2.25
C TRP A 8 -8.67 17.70 1.51
N ASP A 9 -8.74 17.75 0.19
CA ASP A 9 -9.19 16.64 -0.65
C ASP A 9 -8.04 15.78 -1.20
N MET A 10 -6.80 16.26 -1.09
CA MET A 10 -5.60 15.54 -1.49
C MET A 10 -5.26 14.43 -0.51
N ILE A 11 -5.17 13.19 -1.00
CA ILE A 11 -4.73 12.05 -0.21
C ILE A 11 -3.24 11.78 -0.38
N LEU A 12 -2.69 12.08 -1.55
CA LEU A 12 -1.27 11.89 -1.87
C LEU A 12 -0.80 12.97 -2.83
N SER A 13 0.38 13.53 -2.58
CA SER A 13 1.03 14.42 -3.55
C SER A 13 2.54 14.31 -3.48
N THR A 14 3.19 14.55 -4.62
CA THR A 14 4.65 14.66 -4.72
C THR A 14 5.05 15.91 -5.47
N LYS A 15 6.24 16.44 -5.14
CA LYS A 15 6.82 17.57 -5.82
C LYS A 15 8.30 17.32 -6.05
N ASN A 16 8.72 17.33 -7.32
CA ASN A 16 10.10 17.12 -7.76
C ASN A 16 10.72 15.87 -7.10
N LEU A 17 9.91 14.80 -6.91
CA LEU A 17 10.36 13.60 -6.25
C LEU A 17 11.47 12.93 -7.05
N ARG A 18 12.56 12.58 -6.35
CA ARG A 18 13.74 11.96 -6.93
C ARG A 18 14.18 10.76 -6.11
N LYS A 19 14.62 9.72 -6.80
CA LYS A 19 15.30 8.56 -6.19
C LYS A 19 16.53 8.22 -6.98
N GLU A 20 17.64 8.12 -6.27
CA GLU A 20 18.91 7.62 -6.80
C GLU A 20 19.52 6.60 -5.85
N VAL A 21 20.34 5.72 -6.37
CA VAL A 21 21.08 4.71 -5.61
C VAL A 21 22.54 4.74 -6.02
N SER A 22 23.42 4.55 -5.06
CA SER A 22 24.84 4.39 -5.30
C SER A 22 25.11 2.98 -5.82
N THR A 23 25.89 2.88 -6.89
CA THR A 23 26.36 1.61 -7.46
C THR A 23 27.89 1.63 -7.56
N ASP A 24 28.51 0.49 -7.77
CA ASP A 24 29.97 0.40 -7.97
C ASP A 24 30.46 1.24 -9.16
N SER A 25 29.61 1.51 -10.13
CA SER A 25 29.88 2.28 -11.34
C SER A 25 29.48 3.76 -11.25
N GLY A 26 28.95 4.21 -10.11
CA GLY A 26 28.48 5.59 -9.89
C GLY A 26 27.06 5.68 -9.38
N THR A 27 26.46 6.84 -9.51
CA THR A 27 25.07 7.08 -9.09
C THR A 27 24.10 6.74 -10.21
N LEU A 28 23.12 5.88 -9.93
CA LEU A 28 22.02 5.56 -10.81
C LEU A 28 20.76 6.32 -10.37
N VAL A 29 20.23 7.18 -11.25
CA VAL A 29 18.94 7.84 -11.04
C VAL A 29 17.83 6.89 -11.49
N ILE A 30 16.94 6.51 -10.55
CA ILE A 30 15.81 5.62 -10.80
C ILE A 30 14.55 6.44 -11.13
N LEU A 31 14.33 7.54 -10.41
CA LEU A 31 13.21 8.45 -10.59
C LEU A 31 13.71 9.89 -10.55
N GLU A 32 13.18 10.72 -11.42
CA GLU A 32 13.54 12.14 -11.48
C GLU A 32 12.31 12.99 -11.80
N ASP A 33 12.16 14.07 -11.05
CA ASP A 33 11.12 15.09 -11.23
C ASP A 33 9.68 14.53 -11.29
N ILE A 34 9.35 13.59 -10.39
CA ILE A 34 8.00 13.05 -10.33
C ILE A 34 7.08 14.00 -9.56
N ASN A 35 6.08 14.52 -10.27
CA ASN A 35 5.05 15.39 -9.73
C ASN A 35 3.69 14.68 -9.90
N LEU A 36 3.01 14.41 -8.80
CA LEU A 36 1.77 13.65 -8.74
C LEU A 36 0.81 14.29 -7.74
N GLU A 37 -0.46 14.31 -8.08
CA GLU A 37 -1.55 14.71 -7.19
C GLU A 37 -2.67 13.68 -7.27
N VAL A 38 -3.08 13.15 -6.13
CA VAL A 38 -4.16 12.15 -6.01
C VAL A 38 -5.18 12.65 -5.00
N ARG A 39 -6.43 12.72 -5.41
CA ARG A 39 -7.53 13.09 -4.53
C ARG A 39 -8.17 11.87 -3.90
N LYS A 40 -8.89 12.08 -2.81
CA LYS A 40 -9.70 11.03 -2.18
C LYS A 40 -10.69 10.45 -3.19
N GLY A 41 -10.76 9.12 -3.25
CA GLY A 41 -11.65 8.40 -4.16
C GLY A 41 -11.13 8.26 -5.60
N GLU A 42 -9.99 8.83 -5.96
CA GLU A 42 -9.37 8.61 -7.25
C GLU A 42 -8.67 7.25 -7.34
N THR A 43 -8.66 6.69 -8.53
CA THR A 43 -7.86 5.52 -8.90
C THR A 43 -6.85 5.92 -9.95
N ILE A 44 -5.57 5.65 -9.68
CA ILE A 44 -4.48 5.95 -10.60
C ILE A 44 -3.76 4.66 -10.99
N ALA A 45 -3.46 4.48 -12.26
CA ALA A 45 -2.62 3.41 -12.77
C ALA A 45 -1.25 3.97 -13.18
N ILE A 46 -0.19 3.43 -12.60
CA ILE A 46 1.19 3.72 -12.99
C ILE A 46 1.62 2.66 -14.00
N THR A 47 1.84 3.07 -15.24
CA THR A 47 2.20 2.17 -16.34
C THR A 47 3.60 2.45 -16.84
N GLY A 48 4.26 1.43 -17.39
CA GLY A 48 5.60 1.54 -17.97
C GLY A 48 6.25 0.17 -18.14
N PRO A 49 7.37 0.09 -18.86
CA PRO A 49 8.09 -1.15 -19.06
C PRO A 49 8.64 -1.71 -17.74
N SER A 50 8.98 -3.00 -17.72
CA SER A 50 9.67 -3.62 -16.58
C SER A 50 10.99 -2.88 -16.31
N GLY A 51 11.30 -2.66 -15.03
CA GLY A 51 12.51 -1.93 -14.64
C GLY A 51 12.44 -0.40 -14.75
N SER A 52 11.28 0.17 -15.09
CA SER A 52 11.11 1.65 -15.18
C SER A 52 10.92 2.36 -13.83
N GLY A 53 11.10 1.67 -12.71
CA GLY A 53 11.00 2.27 -11.38
C GLY A 53 9.59 2.31 -10.78
N LYS A 54 8.59 1.61 -11.36
CA LYS A 54 7.21 1.59 -10.85
C LYS A 54 7.10 1.13 -9.40
N SER A 55 7.69 -0.02 -9.07
CA SER A 55 7.69 -0.56 -7.70
C SER A 55 8.46 0.34 -6.73
N THR A 56 9.56 0.97 -7.20
CA THR A 56 10.30 1.98 -6.44
C THR A 56 9.41 3.18 -6.13
N LEU A 57 8.69 3.68 -7.14
CA LEU A 57 7.76 4.79 -6.94
C LEU A 57 6.66 4.43 -5.95
N LEU A 58 6.03 3.27 -6.09
CA LEU A 58 5.01 2.80 -5.13
C LEU A 58 5.57 2.71 -3.70
N GLY A 59 6.79 2.18 -3.54
CA GLY A 59 7.46 2.10 -2.24
C GLY A 59 7.70 3.46 -1.59
N LEU A 60 8.13 4.46 -2.38
CA LEU A 60 8.29 5.83 -1.91
C LEU A 60 6.96 6.48 -1.51
N LEU A 61 5.94 6.34 -2.37
CA LEU A 61 4.60 6.91 -2.15
C LEU A 61 3.92 6.31 -0.91
N ALA A 62 4.16 5.02 -0.66
CA ALA A 62 3.67 4.33 0.53
C ALA A 62 4.53 4.59 1.79
N GLY A 63 5.64 5.28 1.67
CA GLY A 63 6.56 5.54 2.78
C GLY A 63 7.38 4.32 3.22
N LEU A 64 7.55 3.31 2.36
CA LEU A 64 8.36 2.11 2.61
C LEU A 64 9.86 2.35 2.35
N ASP A 65 10.20 3.39 1.61
CA ASP A 65 11.57 3.76 1.25
C ASP A 65 11.77 5.27 1.35
N ASP A 66 13.02 5.71 1.39
CA ASP A 66 13.43 7.10 1.46
C ASP A 66 13.62 7.70 0.07
N ALA A 67 13.07 8.88 -0.15
CA ALA A 67 13.39 9.68 -1.31
C ALA A 67 14.80 10.27 -1.20
N SER A 68 15.50 10.38 -2.33
CA SER A 68 16.77 11.10 -2.40
C SER A 68 16.60 12.61 -2.52
N GLY A 69 15.39 13.06 -2.87
CA GLY A 69 15.04 14.48 -2.96
C GLY A 69 13.58 14.68 -3.32
N GLY A 70 13.13 15.93 -3.22
CA GLY A 70 11.74 16.30 -3.44
C GLY A 70 10.85 16.11 -2.21
N GLU A 71 9.56 16.26 -2.39
CA GLU A 71 8.58 16.24 -1.31
C GLU A 71 7.53 15.15 -1.57
N ILE A 72 7.09 14.47 -0.51
CA ILE A 72 5.97 13.51 -0.51
C ILE A 72 5.05 13.87 0.65
N PHE A 73 3.76 14.02 0.36
CA PHE A 73 2.72 14.19 1.36
C PHE A 73 1.70 13.06 1.22
N LEU A 74 1.49 12.30 2.29
CA LEU A 74 0.48 11.25 2.40
C LEU A 74 -0.52 11.65 3.48
N ASN A 75 -1.77 11.85 3.10
CA ASN A 75 -2.84 12.31 4.00
C ASN A 75 -2.36 13.47 4.91
N GLN A 76 -1.73 14.49 4.31
CA GLN A 76 -1.14 15.68 4.95
C GLN A 76 0.14 15.43 5.77
N HIS A 77 0.64 14.20 5.89
CA HIS A 77 1.91 13.91 6.54
C HIS A 77 3.08 14.08 5.56
N PRO A 78 4.07 14.95 5.87
CA PRO A 78 5.26 15.17 5.02
C PRO A 78 6.26 14.02 5.19
N LEU A 79 6.10 12.92 4.44
CA LEU A 79 6.92 11.71 4.58
C LEU A 79 8.42 11.98 4.46
N HIS A 80 8.82 12.94 3.63
CA HIS A 80 10.22 13.34 3.39
C HIS A 80 10.89 13.98 4.62
N LEU A 81 10.13 14.38 5.64
CA LEU A 81 10.64 14.95 6.89
C LEU A 81 10.60 13.97 8.06
N LEU A 82 9.99 12.80 7.88
CA LEU A 82 9.78 11.82 8.94
C LEU A 82 10.93 10.79 8.97
N ASN A 83 11.28 10.35 10.18
CA ASN A 83 12.12 9.17 10.36
C ASN A 83 11.31 7.88 10.15
N GLU A 84 11.97 6.71 10.13
CA GLU A 84 11.31 5.44 9.84
C GLU A 84 10.21 5.08 10.85
N GLU A 85 10.42 5.34 12.13
CA GLU A 85 9.40 5.09 13.17
C GLU A 85 8.12 5.91 12.92
N GLN A 86 8.28 7.19 12.63
CA GLN A 86 7.18 8.11 12.30
C GLN A 86 6.48 7.70 10.99
N ARG A 87 7.23 7.31 9.96
CA ARG A 87 6.64 6.80 8.70
C ARG A 87 5.87 5.50 8.93
N SER A 88 6.39 4.61 9.78
CA SER A 88 5.70 3.37 10.15
C SER A 88 4.32 3.65 10.78
N GLU A 89 4.22 4.63 11.66
CA GLU A 89 2.93 5.03 12.23
C GLU A 89 1.99 5.61 11.17
N VAL A 90 2.49 6.46 10.27
CA VAL A 90 1.68 6.99 9.16
C VAL A 90 1.18 5.87 8.24
N ARG A 91 2.04 4.89 7.90
CA ARG A 91 1.64 3.70 7.11
C ARG A 91 0.53 2.92 7.80
N LYS A 92 0.73 2.59 9.07
CA LYS A 92 -0.21 1.82 9.89
C LYS A 92 -1.62 2.40 9.88
N GLU A 93 -1.73 3.73 9.94
CA GLU A 93 -3.02 4.42 9.98
C GLU A 93 -3.64 4.66 8.60
N ASN A 94 -2.84 4.76 7.55
CA ASN A 94 -3.30 5.31 6.27
C ASN A 94 -3.17 4.34 5.09
N VAL A 95 -2.24 3.38 5.13
CA VAL A 95 -1.84 2.61 3.95
C VAL A 95 -2.29 1.16 4.02
N GLY A 96 -2.97 0.70 2.98
CA GLY A 96 -3.12 -0.72 2.66
C GLY A 96 -2.22 -1.08 1.48
N PHE A 97 -1.69 -2.30 1.46
CA PHE A 97 -0.81 -2.76 0.39
C PHE A 97 -1.20 -4.15 -0.11
N VAL A 98 -1.23 -4.32 -1.43
CA VAL A 98 -1.34 -5.62 -2.11
C VAL A 98 -0.03 -5.84 -2.88
N PHE A 99 0.79 -6.77 -2.39
CA PHE A 99 2.05 -7.13 -3.03
C PHE A 99 1.83 -8.18 -4.13
N GLN A 100 2.70 -8.18 -5.13
CA GLN A 100 2.71 -9.16 -6.22
C GLN A 100 2.81 -10.61 -5.71
N SER A 101 3.60 -10.86 -4.67
CA SER A 101 3.78 -12.18 -4.05
C SER A 101 2.70 -12.54 -3.03
N PHE A 102 1.64 -11.75 -2.92
CA PHE A 102 0.54 -11.85 -1.94
C PHE A 102 0.95 -11.77 -0.47
N GLU A 103 2.16 -12.21 -0.12
CA GLU A 103 2.75 -12.18 1.23
C GLU A 103 1.79 -12.65 2.34
N LEU A 104 1.08 -13.74 2.08
CA LEU A 104 0.28 -14.39 3.10
C LEU A 104 1.19 -15.15 4.07
N LEU A 105 0.87 -15.06 5.35
CA LEU A 105 1.56 -15.81 6.39
C LEU A 105 1.14 -17.28 6.32
N PRO A 106 2.06 -18.22 6.04
CA PRO A 106 1.71 -19.60 5.76
C PRO A 106 1.17 -20.37 6.99
N GLY A 107 1.47 -19.89 8.18
CA GLY A 107 1.00 -20.43 9.45
C GLY A 107 -0.37 -19.95 9.90
N LEU A 108 -0.99 -19.02 9.16
CA LEU A 108 -2.29 -18.46 9.44
C LEU A 108 -3.31 -18.89 8.37
N THR A 109 -4.55 -19.08 8.79
CA THR A 109 -5.69 -19.33 7.88
C THR A 109 -6.00 -18.07 7.03
N ALA A 110 -6.88 -18.19 6.05
CA ALA A 110 -7.36 -17.05 5.27
C ALA A 110 -7.99 -15.98 6.18
N LEU A 111 -8.83 -16.40 7.12
CA LEU A 111 -9.46 -15.51 8.09
C LEU A 111 -8.41 -14.77 8.93
N GLU A 112 -7.47 -15.49 9.54
CA GLU A 112 -6.43 -14.92 10.39
C GLU A 112 -5.48 -13.97 9.61
N ASN A 113 -5.13 -14.30 8.36
CA ASN A 113 -4.36 -13.42 7.49
C ASN A 113 -5.06 -12.07 7.27
N VAL A 114 -6.40 -12.09 7.10
CA VAL A 114 -7.18 -10.87 6.88
C VAL A 114 -7.42 -10.10 8.18
N MET A 115 -7.55 -10.80 9.31
CA MET A 115 -7.74 -10.19 10.63
C MET A 115 -6.50 -9.45 11.14
N LEU A 116 -5.31 -10.03 10.90
CA LEU A 116 -4.05 -9.63 11.53
C LEU A 116 -3.78 -8.11 11.53
N PRO A 117 -3.87 -7.37 10.41
CA PRO A 117 -3.60 -5.93 10.43
C PRO A 117 -4.59 -5.15 11.31
N SER A 118 -5.85 -5.58 11.37
CA SER A 118 -6.86 -4.95 12.21
C SER A 118 -6.62 -5.22 13.70
N GLU A 119 -6.16 -6.42 14.04
CA GLU A 119 -5.79 -6.79 15.41
C GLU A 119 -4.55 -6.02 15.89
N LEU A 120 -3.52 -5.90 15.04
CA LEU A 120 -2.33 -5.08 15.33
C LEU A 120 -2.69 -3.60 15.57
N ASN A 121 -3.77 -3.12 14.96
CA ASN A 121 -4.33 -1.79 15.18
C ASN A 121 -5.35 -1.75 16.34
N SER A 122 -5.44 -2.81 17.14
CA SER A 122 -6.35 -2.93 18.30
C SER A 122 -7.83 -2.69 17.96
N ARG A 123 -8.27 -3.04 16.74
CA ARG A 123 -9.66 -2.91 16.31
C ARG A 123 -10.50 -4.05 16.88
N LYS A 124 -11.61 -3.70 17.51
CA LYS A 124 -12.49 -4.67 18.18
C LYS A 124 -13.32 -5.54 17.22
N ASN A 125 -13.51 -5.10 15.98
CA ASN A 125 -14.32 -5.76 14.95
C ASN A 125 -13.49 -6.47 13.87
N ALA A 126 -12.23 -6.82 14.14
CA ALA A 126 -11.31 -7.41 13.16
C ALA A 126 -11.89 -8.68 12.50
N GLN A 127 -12.52 -9.56 13.28
CA GLN A 127 -13.10 -10.79 12.77
C GLN A 127 -14.32 -10.53 11.85
N GLU A 128 -15.21 -9.62 12.24
CA GLU A 128 -16.38 -9.26 11.43
C GLU A 128 -15.98 -8.65 10.09
N LEU A 129 -15.01 -7.73 10.11
CA LEU A 129 -14.46 -7.13 8.89
C LEU A 129 -13.81 -8.18 7.98
N ALA A 130 -13.01 -9.07 8.55
CA ALA A 130 -12.35 -10.12 7.79
C ALA A 130 -13.36 -11.06 7.12
N GLN A 131 -14.38 -11.53 7.85
CA GLN A 131 -15.44 -12.36 7.29
C GLN A 131 -16.22 -11.62 6.19
N TYR A 132 -16.55 -10.35 6.41
CA TYR A 132 -17.23 -9.53 5.43
C TYR A 132 -16.44 -9.41 4.12
N TYR A 133 -15.14 -9.06 4.17
CA TYR A 133 -14.35 -8.90 2.97
C TYR A 133 -14.02 -10.24 2.29
N LEU A 134 -13.78 -11.32 3.05
CA LEU A 134 -13.61 -12.65 2.47
C LEU A 134 -14.86 -13.12 1.73
N LYS A 135 -16.05 -12.87 2.26
CA LYS A 135 -17.31 -13.12 1.56
C LYS A 135 -17.44 -12.26 0.29
N ARG A 136 -17.06 -10.98 0.35
CA ARG A 136 -17.08 -10.06 -0.82
C ARG A 136 -16.21 -10.54 -1.98
N VAL A 137 -15.15 -11.28 -1.70
CA VAL A 137 -14.26 -11.87 -2.71
C VAL A 137 -14.60 -13.34 -3.02
N GLY A 138 -15.73 -13.87 -2.52
CA GLY A 138 -16.21 -15.22 -2.80
C GLY A 138 -15.38 -16.32 -2.12
N LEU A 139 -14.93 -16.09 -0.88
CA LEU A 139 -14.12 -17.02 -0.09
C LEU A 139 -14.75 -17.38 1.25
N GLU A 140 -16.07 -17.28 1.40
CA GLU A 140 -16.81 -17.64 2.61
C GLU A 140 -16.61 -19.10 3.03
N GLU A 141 -16.38 -20.01 2.07
CA GLU A 141 -16.14 -21.43 2.32
C GLU A 141 -14.64 -21.73 2.56
N ARG A 142 -13.79 -20.73 2.52
CA ARG A 142 -12.31 -20.85 2.62
C ARG A 142 -11.72 -20.23 3.88
N LEU A 143 -12.53 -19.73 4.80
CA LEU A 143 -12.09 -18.99 5.99
C LEU A 143 -10.99 -19.71 6.78
N ASN A 144 -11.14 -21.02 6.96
CA ASN A 144 -10.25 -21.86 7.76
C ASN A 144 -9.15 -22.56 6.93
N HIS A 145 -9.00 -22.22 5.64
CA HIS A 145 -7.94 -22.79 4.79
C HIS A 145 -6.64 -22.03 4.99
N TYR A 146 -5.53 -22.76 5.05
CA TYR A 146 -4.18 -22.21 5.02
C TYR A 146 -3.77 -21.84 3.58
N PRO A 147 -2.83 -20.91 3.37
CA PRO A 147 -2.39 -20.52 2.03
C PRO A 147 -2.03 -21.68 1.10
N ARG A 148 -1.36 -22.72 1.63
CA ARG A 148 -1.01 -23.95 0.87
C ARG A 148 -2.23 -24.74 0.33
N GLN A 149 -3.41 -24.51 0.87
CA GLN A 149 -4.66 -25.18 0.49
C GLN A 149 -5.48 -24.32 -0.51
N LEU A 150 -5.00 -23.12 -0.83
CA LEU A 150 -5.63 -22.17 -1.71
C LEU A 150 -4.90 -22.11 -3.05
N SER A 151 -5.67 -22.00 -4.13
CA SER A 151 -5.11 -21.67 -5.45
C SER A 151 -4.47 -20.27 -5.44
N GLY A 152 -3.59 -19.98 -6.42
CA GLY A 152 -2.97 -18.65 -6.54
C GLY A 152 -4.00 -17.53 -6.64
N GLY A 153 -5.09 -17.72 -7.39
CA GLY A 153 -6.19 -16.76 -7.48
C GLY A 153 -6.95 -16.59 -6.16
N GLU A 154 -7.13 -17.67 -5.35
CA GLU A 154 -7.72 -17.57 -4.03
C GLU A 154 -6.79 -16.83 -3.06
N GLN A 155 -5.47 -17.10 -3.09
CA GLN A 155 -4.49 -16.38 -2.29
C GLN A 155 -4.46 -14.88 -2.62
N GLN A 156 -4.54 -14.54 -3.91
CA GLN A 156 -4.65 -13.15 -4.35
C GLN A 156 -5.91 -12.48 -3.78
N ARG A 157 -7.06 -13.15 -3.83
CA ARG A 157 -8.30 -12.63 -3.24
C ARG A 157 -8.22 -12.47 -1.73
N VAL A 158 -7.51 -13.37 -1.01
CA VAL A 158 -7.23 -13.19 0.43
C VAL A 158 -6.39 -11.93 0.66
N ALA A 159 -5.33 -11.70 -0.13
CA ALA A 159 -4.50 -10.50 -0.01
C ALA A 159 -5.29 -9.21 -0.28
N ILE A 160 -6.19 -9.22 -1.26
CA ILE A 160 -7.11 -8.11 -1.55
C ILE A 160 -8.05 -7.88 -0.35
N ALA A 161 -8.70 -8.93 0.16
CA ALA A 161 -9.58 -8.83 1.33
C ALA A 161 -8.83 -8.27 2.54
N ARG A 162 -7.58 -8.69 2.80
CA ARG A 162 -6.72 -8.17 3.86
C ARG A 162 -6.47 -6.66 3.72
N ALA A 163 -6.16 -6.21 2.52
CA ALA A 163 -5.89 -4.80 2.26
C ALA A 163 -7.13 -3.92 2.51
N PHE A 164 -8.32 -4.39 2.13
CA PHE A 164 -9.58 -3.67 2.40
C PHE A 164 -10.01 -3.74 3.88
N ALA A 165 -9.76 -4.86 4.56
CA ALA A 165 -10.10 -5.02 5.97
C ALA A 165 -9.30 -4.09 6.90
N CYS A 166 -8.15 -3.58 6.43
CA CYS A 166 -7.41 -2.53 7.14
C CYS A 166 -8.17 -1.21 7.22
N GLU A 167 -9.21 -1.00 6.38
CA GLU A 167 -9.91 0.29 6.23
C GLU A 167 -8.94 1.46 6.06
N SER A 168 -7.86 1.22 5.31
CA SER A 168 -6.85 2.21 4.98
C SER A 168 -7.44 3.33 4.11
N LYS A 169 -6.83 4.51 4.21
CA LYS A 169 -7.27 5.69 3.44
C LYS A 169 -6.79 5.67 1.99
N ILE A 170 -5.69 4.96 1.73
CA ILE A 170 -5.12 4.74 0.41
C ILE A 170 -4.67 3.29 0.28
N LEU A 171 -4.93 2.69 -0.88
CA LEU A 171 -4.50 1.34 -1.23
C LEU A 171 -3.46 1.40 -2.35
N PHE A 172 -2.31 0.81 -2.11
CA PHE A 172 -1.29 0.58 -3.13
C PHE A 172 -1.35 -0.88 -3.59
N ALA A 173 -1.25 -1.11 -4.90
CA ALA A 173 -1.20 -2.44 -5.47
C ALA A 173 -0.06 -2.51 -6.51
N ASP A 174 0.86 -3.45 -6.31
CA ASP A 174 1.96 -3.70 -7.24
C ASP A 174 1.66 -4.96 -8.04
N GLU A 175 1.36 -4.79 -9.34
CA GLU A 175 0.99 -5.86 -10.30
C GLU A 175 0.01 -6.90 -9.72
N PRO A 176 -1.20 -6.49 -9.27
CA PRO A 176 -2.14 -7.39 -8.57
C PRO A 176 -2.73 -8.48 -9.47
N THR A 177 -2.50 -8.38 -10.78
CA THR A 177 -2.92 -9.37 -11.79
C THR A 177 -1.72 -9.80 -12.59
N GLY A 178 -1.30 -11.05 -12.40
CA GLY A 178 -0.36 -11.72 -13.32
C GLY A 178 -1.06 -12.16 -14.59
#